data_1f31941f0465a4da635fe40c1ca5863c
#
_entry.id   1f31941f0465a4da635fe40c1ca5863c
#
_cell.length_a   1.000
_cell.length_b   1.000
_cell.length_c   1.000
_cell.angle_alpha   90.00
_cell.angle_beta   90.00
_cell.angle_gamma   90.00
#
_symmetry.space_group_name_H-M   'P 1'
#
loop_
_entity.id
_entity.type
_entity.pdbx_description
1 polymer ?
#
loop_
_entity_poly.entity_id
_entity_poly.type
_entity_poly.pdbx_seq_one_letter_code
_entity_poly.pdbx_strand_id
1 'polypeptide(L)'
;MNHLGDYDVIVIGAGHAGIEAAHAAAMLGAKTAVFTMSLDAIGNMPCNPSIGGTAKGTLVRELDALGGVMGLAADATYLQSRMLNKGKGPAVHALRVQTDRKRYHEYMKHALELTPGLAIHQAEIISIEVEDGHVKGVVTQLNGEYGAKCVVIATGTNLGGKIFVGDAWYASGPDGMHAANALTESLKAAGLPLRRFKTGTPARVHRRSIDFAKLECQPGDPDNELQPFSFMTDAPMHNKVECWIAYTNPETHRIILDNIQRSPLYGGMIEGVGPRYCPSIEDKVVRFAGKDRHPIFVEPCGENTEEMYLQGASSSLPEDVQNAFYRSIKGFENIEIMRPAYAIEYDCVDPTSLEATLESKVVRGLYGAGQFNGTSGYEEAAAQGLLAGLNAARNALGKEQL
;
A
#
# COMPACT_ATOMS: atom_id res chain seq x y z
N MET A 1 3.30 4.82 -33.65
CA MET A 1 2.84 3.98 -32.53
C MET A 1 2.11 2.79 -33.09
N ASN A 2 2.14 1.63 -32.41
CA ASN A 2 1.54 0.39 -32.90
C ASN A 2 0.33 0.05 -32.05
N HIS A 3 -0.85 -0.01 -32.67
CA HIS A 3 -2.06 -0.48 -31.97
C HIS A 3 -1.95 -1.99 -31.71
N LEU A 4 -2.08 -2.39 -30.43
CA LEU A 4 -1.85 -3.77 -29.96
C LEU A 4 -3.14 -4.47 -29.48
N GLY A 5 -4.20 -3.73 -29.27
CA GLY A 5 -5.49 -4.31 -28.87
C GLY A 5 -6.44 -3.33 -28.17
N ASP A 6 -7.68 -3.78 -28.03
CA ASP A 6 -8.75 -3.01 -27.41
C ASP A 6 -9.33 -3.77 -26.21
N TYR A 7 -9.67 -3.02 -25.17
CA TYR A 7 -10.27 -3.51 -23.94
C TYR A 7 -11.50 -2.65 -23.56
N ASP A 8 -12.40 -3.21 -22.79
CA ASP A 8 -13.47 -2.42 -22.18
C ASP A 8 -12.91 -1.60 -21.01
N VAL A 9 -12.03 -2.22 -20.19
CA VAL A 9 -11.40 -1.58 -19.05
C VAL A 9 -9.90 -1.86 -19.06
N ILE A 10 -9.09 -0.82 -18.89
CA ILE A 10 -7.65 -0.92 -18.61
C ILE A 10 -7.38 -0.43 -17.19
N VAL A 11 -6.61 -1.20 -16.41
CA VAL A 11 -6.17 -0.85 -15.07
C VAL A 11 -4.65 -0.59 -15.08
N ILE A 12 -4.22 0.56 -14.57
CA ILE A 12 -2.81 0.96 -14.50
C ILE A 12 -2.30 0.78 -13.08
N GLY A 13 -1.43 -0.22 -12.89
CA GLY A 13 -0.90 -0.63 -11.59
C GLY A 13 -1.60 -1.87 -11.04
N ALA A 14 -0.80 -2.82 -10.51
CA ALA A 14 -1.27 -4.07 -9.91
C ALA A 14 -0.93 -4.15 -8.40
N GLY A 15 -1.05 -3.03 -7.68
CA GLY A 15 -1.15 -3.00 -6.22
C GLY A 15 -2.55 -3.39 -5.76
N HIS A 16 -2.84 -3.25 -4.47
CA HIS A 16 -4.13 -3.68 -3.90
C HIS A 16 -5.35 -3.09 -4.61
N ALA A 17 -5.30 -1.79 -4.96
CA ALA A 17 -6.37 -1.14 -5.71
C ALA A 17 -6.52 -1.73 -7.13
N GLY A 18 -5.39 -1.91 -7.84
CA GLY A 18 -5.43 -2.40 -9.21
C GLY A 18 -5.87 -3.85 -9.32
N ILE A 19 -5.48 -4.70 -8.37
CA ILE A 19 -5.91 -6.10 -8.31
C ILE A 19 -7.42 -6.19 -8.18
N GLU A 20 -8.00 -5.50 -7.19
CA GLU A 20 -9.43 -5.54 -6.96
C GLU A 20 -10.22 -4.89 -8.11
N ALA A 21 -9.69 -3.81 -8.71
CA ALA A 21 -10.32 -3.18 -9.87
C ALA A 21 -10.33 -4.10 -11.09
N ALA A 22 -9.20 -4.74 -11.39
CA ALA A 22 -9.09 -5.63 -12.55
C ALA A 22 -9.93 -6.89 -12.39
N HIS A 23 -9.88 -7.50 -11.19
CA HIS A 23 -10.70 -8.67 -10.87
C HIS A 23 -12.20 -8.36 -10.97
N ALA A 24 -12.66 -7.29 -10.31
CA ALA A 24 -14.06 -6.90 -10.29
C ALA A 24 -14.58 -6.58 -11.71
N ALA A 25 -13.80 -5.84 -12.52
CA ALA A 25 -14.19 -5.50 -13.88
C ALA A 25 -14.33 -6.75 -14.77
N ALA A 26 -13.35 -7.67 -14.70
CA ALA A 26 -13.39 -8.91 -15.47
C ALA A 26 -14.53 -9.83 -15.04
N MET A 27 -14.79 -9.95 -13.73
CA MET A 27 -15.89 -10.77 -13.19
C MET A 27 -17.27 -10.26 -13.58
N LEU A 28 -17.41 -8.95 -13.88
CA LEU A 28 -18.65 -8.40 -14.48
C LEU A 28 -18.78 -8.67 -15.99
N GLY A 29 -17.80 -9.31 -16.61
CA GLY A 29 -17.78 -9.67 -18.03
C GLY A 29 -17.17 -8.59 -18.94
N ALA A 30 -16.55 -7.55 -18.42
CA ALA A 30 -15.79 -6.61 -19.22
C ALA A 30 -14.46 -7.23 -19.67
N LYS A 31 -14.10 -7.06 -20.94
CA LYS A 31 -12.77 -7.43 -21.43
C LYS A 31 -11.74 -6.50 -20.81
N THR A 32 -10.97 -7.01 -19.87
CA THR A 32 -10.12 -6.21 -18.98
C THR A 32 -8.63 -6.49 -19.19
N ALA A 33 -7.79 -5.46 -19.08
CA ALA A 33 -6.35 -5.62 -18.97
C ALA A 33 -5.82 -4.88 -17.74
N VAL A 34 -4.82 -5.46 -17.06
CA VAL A 34 -4.04 -4.79 -16.03
C VAL A 34 -2.58 -4.65 -16.47
N PHE A 35 -2.06 -3.45 -16.35
CA PHE A 35 -0.64 -3.14 -16.65
C PHE A 35 0.13 -2.91 -15.36
N THR A 36 1.27 -3.57 -15.24
CA THR A 36 2.20 -3.42 -14.12
C THR A 36 3.63 -3.25 -14.63
N MET A 37 4.44 -2.48 -13.92
CA MET A 37 5.86 -2.33 -14.25
C MET A 37 6.68 -3.60 -13.99
N SER A 38 6.18 -4.49 -13.09
CA SER A 38 6.80 -5.78 -12.81
C SER A 38 5.75 -6.81 -12.43
N LEU A 39 5.76 -7.97 -13.06
CA LEU A 39 4.94 -9.13 -12.69
C LEU A 39 5.28 -9.64 -11.28
N ASP A 40 6.53 -9.42 -10.83
CA ASP A 40 7.01 -9.82 -9.51
C ASP A 40 6.68 -8.81 -8.40
N ALA A 41 5.96 -7.73 -8.74
CA ALA A 41 5.49 -6.72 -7.80
C ALA A 41 3.95 -6.66 -7.67
N ILE A 42 3.22 -7.59 -8.29
CA ILE A 42 1.76 -7.70 -8.14
C ILE A 42 1.43 -7.97 -6.66
N GLY A 43 0.53 -7.20 -6.06
CA GLY A 43 0.17 -7.35 -4.64
C GLY A 43 1.31 -7.09 -3.67
N ASN A 44 2.34 -6.32 -4.09
CA ASN A 44 3.45 -6.00 -3.20
C ASN A 44 2.98 -5.25 -1.96
N MET A 45 3.61 -5.57 -0.83
CA MET A 45 3.38 -4.93 0.48
C MET A 45 4.63 -4.15 0.89
N PRO A 46 4.89 -2.96 0.30
CA PRO A 46 6.13 -2.22 0.56
C PRO A 46 6.17 -1.59 1.94
N CYS A 47 5.04 -1.46 2.60
CA CYS A 47 4.92 -0.98 3.97
C CYS A 47 4.80 -2.17 4.94
N ASN A 48 3.75 -2.24 5.74
CA ASN A 48 3.58 -3.30 6.76
C ASN A 48 3.16 -4.65 6.14
N PRO A 49 3.66 -5.77 6.68
CA PRO A 49 3.28 -7.11 6.24
C PRO A 49 1.98 -7.59 6.93
N SER A 50 0.94 -6.76 6.93
CA SER A 50 -0.32 -7.10 7.61
C SER A 50 -1.53 -6.51 6.91
N ILE A 51 -2.66 -7.21 7.04
CA ILE A 51 -3.98 -6.80 6.53
C ILE A 51 -4.92 -6.63 7.72
N GLY A 52 -5.77 -5.59 7.67
CA GLY A 52 -6.77 -5.29 8.68
C GLY A 52 -6.26 -4.39 9.80
N GLY A 53 -6.87 -4.52 10.96
CA GLY A 53 -6.67 -3.62 12.09
C GLY A 53 -7.86 -2.72 12.32
N THR A 54 -7.76 -1.79 13.28
CA THR A 54 -8.88 -0.92 13.70
C THR A 54 -9.46 -0.15 12.51
N ALA A 55 -10.76 -0.27 12.31
CA ALA A 55 -11.56 0.25 11.19
C ALA A 55 -11.21 -0.32 9.80
N LYS A 56 -10.13 -1.08 9.67
CA LYS A 56 -9.67 -1.67 8.39
C LYS A 56 -10.16 -3.11 8.22
N GLY A 57 -10.17 -3.90 9.30
CA GLY A 57 -10.66 -5.28 9.27
C GLY A 57 -12.12 -5.38 8.82
N THR A 58 -12.96 -4.42 9.20
CA THR A 58 -14.35 -4.32 8.73
C THR A 58 -14.41 -4.10 7.22
N LEU A 59 -13.57 -3.21 6.71
CA LEU A 59 -13.50 -2.89 5.28
C LEU A 59 -13.09 -4.11 4.44
N VAL A 60 -12.14 -4.94 4.93
CA VAL A 60 -11.78 -6.20 4.27
C VAL A 60 -12.94 -7.17 4.18
N ARG A 61 -13.77 -7.26 5.24
CA ARG A 61 -14.96 -8.13 5.24
C ARG A 61 -16.06 -7.63 4.30
N GLU A 62 -16.24 -6.32 4.20
CA GLU A 62 -17.16 -5.71 3.22
C GLU A 62 -16.67 -5.96 1.79
N LEU A 63 -15.37 -5.84 1.55
CA LEU A 63 -14.74 -6.16 0.28
C LEU A 63 -14.95 -7.64 -0.09
N ASP A 64 -14.71 -8.56 0.83
CA ASP A 64 -14.92 -10.00 0.65
C ASP A 64 -16.39 -10.33 0.30
N ALA A 65 -17.34 -9.72 1.02
CA ALA A 65 -18.77 -9.89 0.74
C ALA A 65 -19.20 -9.43 -0.66
N LEU A 66 -18.44 -8.51 -1.26
CA LEU A 66 -18.65 -8.02 -2.63
C LEU A 66 -17.83 -8.77 -3.69
N GLY A 67 -17.13 -9.84 -3.29
CA GLY A 67 -16.35 -10.68 -4.20
C GLY A 67 -14.90 -10.23 -4.41
N GLY A 68 -14.36 -9.39 -3.52
CA GLY A 68 -12.94 -9.03 -3.52
C GLY A 68 -12.04 -10.18 -3.08
N VAL A 69 -10.76 -10.11 -3.43
CA VAL A 69 -9.80 -11.21 -3.22
C VAL A 69 -8.88 -11.02 -2.01
N MET A 70 -8.82 -9.82 -1.44
CA MET A 70 -7.91 -9.50 -0.32
C MET A 70 -8.13 -10.37 0.91
N GLY A 71 -9.38 -10.65 1.28
CA GLY A 71 -9.72 -11.49 2.43
C GLY A 71 -9.18 -12.91 2.27
N LEU A 72 -9.43 -13.52 1.11
CA LEU A 72 -8.94 -14.86 0.75
C LEU A 72 -7.40 -14.93 0.74
N ALA A 73 -6.75 -13.92 0.16
CA ALA A 73 -5.30 -13.85 0.11
C ALA A 73 -4.69 -13.72 1.52
N ALA A 74 -5.29 -12.89 2.39
CA ALA A 74 -4.86 -12.76 3.77
C ALA A 74 -4.98 -14.08 4.54
N ASP A 75 -6.11 -14.79 4.37
CA ASP A 75 -6.34 -16.10 5.02
C ASP A 75 -5.40 -17.20 4.50
N ALA A 76 -5.12 -17.22 3.21
CA ALA A 76 -4.22 -18.20 2.61
C ALA A 76 -2.74 -18.02 3.00
N THR A 77 -2.36 -16.81 3.40
CA THR A 77 -0.94 -16.43 3.59
C THR A 77 -0.63 -15.89 4.98
N TYR A 78 -1.56 -15.99 5.91
CA TYR A 78 -1.37 -15.50 7.27
C TYR A 78 -0.24 -16.23 8.01
N LEU A 79 0.40 -15.48 8.90
CA LEU A 79 1.39 -15.95 9.86
C LEU A 79 0.86 -15.87 11.28
N GLN A 80 0.13 -14.80 11.58
CA GLN A 80 -0.51 -14.57 12.87
C GLN A 80 -1.83 -13.81 12.67
N SER A 81 -2.85 -14.20 13.39
CA SER A 81 -4.15 -13.54 13.42
C SER A 81 -4.52 -13.11 14.84
N ARG A 82 -5.08 -11.90 14.95
CA ARG A 82 -5.50 -11.35 16.23
C ARG A 82 -6.70 -10.42 16.08
N MET A 83 -7.70 -10.60 16.94
CA MET A 83 -8.81 -9.66 17.08
C MET A 83 -8.42 -8.50 18.00
N LEU A 84 -8.37 -7.29 17.45
CA LEU A 84 -8.09 -6.08 18.21
C LEU A 84 -9.35 -5.53 18.88
N ASN A 85 -9.16 -4.73 19.94
CA ASN A 85 -10.21 -4.03 20.67
C ASN A 85 -11.23 -4.93 21.37
N LYS A 86 -10.92 -6.19 21.69
CA LYS A 86 -11.82 -7.12 22.40
C LYS A 86 -12.41 -6.51 23.68
N GLY A 87 -11.63 -5.72 24.42
CA GLY A 87 -12.09 -5.03 25.63
C GLY A 87 -12.99 -3.81 25.45
N LYS A 88 -13.24 -3.38 24.19
CA LYS A 88 -14.02 -2.17 23.87
C LYS A 88 -15.44 -2.47 23.34
N GLY A 89 -15.79 -3.75 23.24
CA GLY A 89 -17.08 -4.23 22.73
C GLY A 89 -17.10 -4.56 21.25
N PRO A 90 -18.07 -5.40 20.81
CA PRO A 90 -18.10 -6.01 19.49
C PRO A 90 -18.12 -5.01 18.31
N ALA A 91 -18.74 -3.85 18.50
CA ALA A 91 -18.86 -2.83 17.43
C ALA A 91 -17.51 -2.28 16.93
N VAL A 92 -16.45 -2.44 17.71
CA VAL A 92 -15.09 -1.96 17.36
C VAL A 92 -14.07 -3.09 17.30
N HIS A 93 -14.52 -4.35 17.38
CA HIS A 93 -13.65 -5.50 17.11
C HIS A 93 -13.10 -5.38 15.70
N ALA A 94 -11.80 -5.60 15.54
CA ALA A 94 -11.14 -5.46 14.26
C ALA A 94 -10.08 -6.54 14.09
N LEU A 95 -10.29 -7.41 13.13
CA LEU A 95 -9.34 -8.45 12.80
C LEU A 95 -8.09 -7.84 12.18
N ARG A 96 -6.92 -8.31 12.62
CA ARG A 96 -5.62 -8.00 12.04
C ARG A 96 -4.85 -9.28 11.82
N VAL A 97 -4.38 -9.44 10.59
CA VAL A 97 -3.65 -10.62 10.14
C VAL A 97 -2.26 -10.20 9.67
N GLN A 98 -1.23 -10.79 10.29
CA GLN A 98 0.14 -10.72 9.81
C GLN A 98 0.29 -11.71 8.66
N THR A 99 0.81 -11.27 7.51
CA THR A 99 0.91 -12.09 6.30
C THR A 99 2.36 -12.33 5.89
N ASP A 100 2.62 -13.44 5.22
CA ASP A 100 3.87 -13.66 4.49
C ASP A 100 3.82 -12.85 3.19
N ARG A 101 4.68 -11.83 3.08
CA ARG A 101 4.69 -10.88 1.95
C ARG A 101 4.89 -11.58 0.60
N LYS A 102 5.76 -12.61 0.54
CA LYS A 102 6.07 -13.31 -0.71
C LYS A 102 4.93 -14.24 -1.13
N ARG A 103 4.39 -14.99 -0.19
CA ARG A 103 3.23 -15.85 -0.45
C ARG A 103 1.98 -15.04 -0.80
N TYR A 104 1.80 -13.86 -0.19
CA TYR A 104 0.70 -12.95 -0.52
C TYR A 104 0.82 -12.45 -1.98
N HIS A 105 2.01 -12.03 -2.41
CA HIS A 105 2.27 -11.69 -3.80
C HIS A 105 1.95 -12.85 -4.76
N GLU A 106 2.46 -14.05 -4.46
CA GLU A 106 2.22 -15.25 -5.27
C GLU A 106 0.73 -15.58 -5.38
N TYR A 107 0.01 -15.51 -4.26
CA TYR A 107 -1.44 -15.73 -4.24
C TYR A 107 -2.18 -14.69 -5.10
N MET A 108 -1.90 -13.41 -4.92
CA MET A 108 -2.55 -12.33 -5.66
C MET A 108 -2.27 -12.40 -7.16
N LYS A 109 -1.04 -12.67 -7.54
CA LYS A 109 -0.67 -12.87 -8.94
C LYS A 109 -1.44 -14.03 -9.54
N HIS A 110 -1.46 -15.17 -8.87
CA HIS A 110 -2.16 -16.35 -9.35
C HIS A 110 -3.68 -16.15 -9.42
N ALA A 111 -4.27 -15.44 -8.47
CA ALA A 111 -5.69 -15.09 -8.51
C ALA A 111 -6.05 -14.26 -9.76
N LEU A 112 -5.21 -13.30 -10.14
CA LEU A 112 -5.41 -12.54 -11.36
C LEU A 112 -5.22 -13.42 -12.62
N GLU A 113 -4.21 -14.29 -12.65
CA GLU A 113 -3.95 -15.21 -13.77
C GLU A 113 -5.13 -16.16 -14.02
N LEU A 114 -5.86 -16.54 -12.97
CA LEU A 114 -7.04 -17.40 -13.04
C LEU A 114 -8.34 -16.63 -13.34
N THR A 115 -8.33 -15.29 -13.32
CA THR A 115 -9.54 -14.48 -13.54
C THR A 115 -9.94 -14.51 -15.02
N PRO A 116 -11.10 -15.06 -15.38
CA PRO A 116 -11.54 -15.12 -16.77
C PRO A 116 -11.73 -13.72 -17.39
N GLY A 117 -11.29 -13.53 -18.62
CA GLY A 117 -11.45 -12.26 -19.34
C GLY A 117 -10.45 -11.17 -18.94
N LEU A 118 -9.48 -11.48 -18.07
CA LEU A 118 -8.42 -10.58 -17.64
C LEU A 118 -7.10 -10.90 -18.36
N ALA A 119 -6.50 -9.90 -18.99
CA ALA A 119 -5.13 -9.94 -19.51
C ALA A 119 -4.19 -9.21 -18.54
N ILE A 120 -2.98 -9.76 -18.32
CA ILE A 120 -1.95 -9.16 -17.49
C ILE A 120 -0.76 -8.81 -18.37
N HIS A 121 -0.33 -7.53 -18.32
CA HIS A 121 0.80 -7.05 -19.13
C HIS A 121 1.86 -6.41 -18.25
N GLN A 122 3.13 -6.81 -18.46
CA GLN A 122 4.25 -6.08 -17.89
C GLN A 122 4.64 -4.95 -18.84
N ALA A 123 4.26 -3.74 -18.52
CA ALA A 123 4.69 -2.52 -19.20
C ALA A 123 4.45 -1.30 -18.30
N GLU A 124 5.29 -0.29 -18.44
CA GLU A 124 5.00 1.04 -17.89
C GLU A 124 4.06 1.78 -18.85
N ILE A 125 2.96 2.29 -18.32
CA ILE A 125 2.11 3.24 -19.04
C ILE A 125 2.69 4.63 -18.87
N ILE A 126 3.00 5.28 -20.00
CA ILE A 126 3.60 6.61 -20.02
C ILE A 126 2.59 7.71 -20.34
N SER A 127 1.47 7.38 -20.95
CA SER A 127 0.41 8.36 -21.22
C SER A 127 -0.98 7.71 -21.29
N ILE A 128 -1.99 8.54 -21.02
CA ILE A 128 -3.38 8.29 -21.36
C ILE A 128 -3.73 9.07 -22.62
N GLU A 129 -4.58 8.49 -23.45
CA GLU A 129 -5.11 9.15 -24.62
C GLU A 129 -6.50 9.69 -24.31
N VAL A 130 -6.73 10.97 -24.60
CA VAL A 130 -8.01 11.66 -24.36
C VAL A 130 -8.45 12.38 -25.61
N GLU A 131 -9.68 12.16 -26.03
CA GLU A 131 -10.32 12.85 -27.14
C GLU A 131 -11.71 13.33 -26.71
N ASP A 132 -12.01 14.59 -26.96
CA ASP A 132 -13.30 15.24 -26.60
C ASP A 132 -13.67 15.04 -25.11
N GLY A 133 -12.68 15.09 -24.21
CA GLY A 133 -12.89 14.92 -22.77
C GLY A 133 -13.19 13.48 -22.33
N HIS A 134 -12.99 12.49 -23.20
CA HIS A 134 -13.15 11.07 -22.90
C HIS A 134 -11.83 10.33 -23.05
N VAL A 135 -11.55 9.38 -22.13
CA VAL A 135 -10.40 8.49 -22.30
C VAL A 135 -10.64 7.56 -23.49
N LYS A 136 -9.61 7.31 -24.28
CA LYS A 136 -9.62 6.43 -25.46
C LYS A 136 -8.66 5.25 -25.34
N GLY A 137 -7.63 5.38 -24.52
CA GLY A 137 -6.62 4.36 -24.40
C GLY A 137 -5.43 4.80 -23.58
N VAL A 138 -4.38 3.99 -23.69
CA VAL A 138 -3.10 4.20 -23.02
C VAL A 138 -1.95 3.88 -23.96
N VAL A 139 -0.78 4.49 -23.68
CA VAL A 139 0.46 4.23 -24.42
C VAL A 139 1.52 3.71 -23.45
N THR A 140 2.21 2.65 -23.86
CA THR A 140 3.32 2.08 -23.10
C THR A 140 4.65 2.73 -23.46
N GLN A 141 5.64 2.57 -22.58
CA GLN A 141 7.03 3.02 -22.81
C GLN A 141 7.69 2.43 -24.07
N LEU A 142 7.14 1.32 -24.60
CA LEU A 142 7.61 0.66 -25.83
C LEU A 142 6.82 1.10 -27.07
N ASN A 143 6.07 2.21 -26.97
CA ASN A 143 5.20 2.78 -28.01
C ASN A 143 4.06 1.86 -28.48
N GLY A 144 3.61 0.94 -27.63
CA GLY A 144 2.39 0.15 -27.83
C GLY A 144 1.18 0.94 -27.40
N GLU A 145 0.18 1.06 -28.28
CA GLU A 145 -1.13 1.68 -28.01
C GLU A 145 -2.16 0.62 -27.69
N TYR A 146 -2.97 0.85 -26.66
CA TYR A 146 -4.09 0.00 -26.28
C TYR A 146 -5.34 0.86 -26.11
N GLY A 147 -6.38 0.54 -26.91
CA GLY A 147 -7.68 1.21 -26.80
C GLY A 147 -8.43 0.78 -25.54
N ALA A 148 -9.16 1.72 -24.93
CA ALA A 148 -10.01 1.45 -23.77
C ALA A 148 -11.24 2.35 -23.75
N LYS A 149 -12.39 1.80 -23.34
CA LYS A 149 -13.58 2.59 -23.03
C LYS A 149 -13.47 3.27 -21.68
N CYS A 150 -12.85 2.60 -20.70
CA CYS A 150 -12.57 3.11 -19.37
C CYS A 150 -11.16 2.76 -18.92
N VAL A 151 -10.54 3.64 -18.10
CA VAL A 151 -9.22 3.44 -17.52
C VAL A 151 -9.30 3.69 -16.02
N VAL A 152 -8.71 2.79 -15.22
CA VAL A 152 -8.58 2.93 -13.76
C VAL A 152 -7.11 3.18 -13.42
N ILE A 153 -6.82 4.31 -12.75
CA ILE A 153 -5.46 4.65 -12.29
C ILE A 153 -5.30 4.16 -10.85
N ALA A 154 -4.39 3.20 -10.65
CA ALA A 154 -4.09 2.55 -9.37
C ALA A 154 -2.57 2.50 -9.12
N THR A 155 -1.88 3.60 -9.41
CA THR A 155 -0.42 3.71 -9.45
C THR A 155 0.27 3.71 -8.09
N GLY A 156 -0.49 3.79 -7.00
CA GLY A 156 0.06 3.80 -5.65
C GLY A 156 1.06 4.93 -5.43
N THR A 157 2.25 4.61 -4.89
CA THR A 157 3.33 5.57 -4.63
C THR A 157 4.37 5.65 -5.74
N ASN A 158 4.13 5.00 -6.90
CA ASN A 158 5.09 5.05 -8.02
C ASN A 158 4.93 6.30 -8.88
N LEU A 159 3.73 6.92 -8.91
CA LEU A 159 3.46 8.10 -9.74
C LEU A 159 4.25 9.30 -9.23
N GLY A 160 5.20 9.79 -10.03
CA GLY A 160 6.10 10.87 -9.62
C GLY A 160 6.89 10.55 -8.33
N GLY A 161 7.16 9.26 -8.08
CA GLY A 161 7.76 8.77 -6.84
C GLY A 161 9.16 9.34 -6.58
N LYS A 162 9.41 9.79 -5.33
CA LYS A 162 10.69 10.33 -4.89
C LYS A 162 10.98 9.89 -3.47
N ILE A 163 12.07 9.15 -3.29
CA ILE A 163 12.51 8.64 -1.98
C ILE A 163 13.47 9.60 -1.33
N PHE A 164 13.38 9.73 0.01
CA PHE A 164 14.22 10.59 0.84
C PHE A 164 14.77 9.83 2.05
N VAL A 165 16.07 9.97 2.29
CA VAL A 165 16.78 9.50 3.49
C VAL A 165 17.80 10.58 3.87
N GLY A 166 17.53 11.36 4.89
CA GLY A 166 18.34 12.55 5.21
C GLY A 166 18.43 13.51 4.02
N ASP A 167 19.63 13.91 3.69
CA ASP A 167 19.91 14.83 2.55
C ASP A 167 19.88 14.13 1.19
N ALA A 168 19.84 12.78 1.18
CA ALA A 168 19.79 12.02 -0.06
C ALA A 168 18.36 11.87 -0.56
N TRP A 169 18.19 12.06 -1.87
CA TRP A 169 16.93 11.76 -2.54
C TRP A 169 17.17 11.26 -3.97
N TYR A 170 16.23 10.46 -4.47
CA TYR A 170 16.26 9.95 -5.84
C TYR A 170 14.84 9.59 -6.33
N ALA A 171 14.65 9.69 -7.65
CA ALA A 171 13.39 9.27 -8.27
C ALA A 171 13.27 7.75 -8.20
N SER A 172 12.27 7.26 -7.48
CA SER A 172 12.00 5.82 -7.31
C SER A 172 10.60 5.61 -6.76
N GLY A 173 10.02 4.45 -7.08
CA GLY A 173 8.93 3.86 -6.33
C GLY A 173 9.46 3.03 -5.14
N PRO A 174 8.58 2.35 -4.39
CA PRO A 174 8.97 1.49 -3.28
C PRO A 174 9.70 0.23 -3.77
N ASP A 175 10.48 -0.39 -2.89
CA ASP A 175 11.16 -1.67 -3.11
C ASP A 175 12.04 -1.73 -4.38
N GLY A 176 12.65 -0.61 -4.78
CA GLY A 176 13.52 -0.54 -5.96
C GLY A 176 12.81 -0.41 -7.30
N MET A 177 11.49 -0.24 -7.30
CA MET A 177 10.74 0.08 -8.51
C MET A 177 11.09 1.50 -8.98
N HIS A 178 11.11 1.74 -10.29
CA HIS A 178 11.29 3.10 -10.78
C HIS A 178 10.03 3.96 -10.67
N ALA A 179 10.18 5.27 -10.76
CA ALA A 179 9.08 6.22 -10.70
C ALA A 179 8.41 6.39 -12.06
N ALA A 180 7.08 6.40 -12.10
CA ALA A 180 6.28 6.65 -13.31
C ALA A 180 6.12 8.16 -13.56
N ASN A 181 7.18 8.83 -13.98
CA ASN A 181 7.19 10.30 -14.15
C ASN A 181 6.47 10.74 -15.43
N ALA A 182 6.58 9.98 -16.52
CA ALA A 182 5.96 10.34 -17.80
C ALA A 182 4.42 10.35 -17.69
N LEU A 183 3.85 9.41 -16.96
CA LEU A 183 2.40 9.37 -16.71
C LEU A 183 1.93 10.60 -15.93
N THR A 184 2.70 11.09 -14.97
CA THR A 184 2.39 12.34 -14.24
C THR A 184 2.17 13.51 -15.21
N GLU A 185 3.08 13.69 -16.16
CA GLU A 185 2.97 14.79 -17.14
C GLU A 185 1.78 14.60 -18.08
N SER A 186 1.49 13.37 -18.48
CA SER A 186 0.30 13.05 -19.29
C SER A 186 -1.01 13.38 -18.56
N LEU A 187 -1.11 13.04 -17.26
CA LEU A 187 -2.29 13.34 -16.45
C LEU A 187 -2.48 14.86 -16.26
N LYS A 188 -1.39 15.61 -16.05
CA LYS A 188 -1.43 17.08 -16.00
C LYS A 188 -1.88 17.68 -17.33
N ALA A 189 -1.36 17.17 -18.45
CA ALA A 189 -1.75 17.62 -19.79
C ALA A 189 -3.23 17.35 -20.10
N ALA A 190 -3.80 16.26 -19.54
CA ALA A 190 -5.22 15.97 -19.60
C ALA A 190 -6.08 16.84 -18.65
N GLY A 191 -5.47 17.74 -17.88
CA GLY A 191 -6.14 18.70 -17.00
C GLY A 191 -6.46 18.17 -15.60
N LEU A 192 -5.92 17.01 -15.18
CA LEU A 192 -6.15 16.51 -13.82
C LEU A 192 -5.41 17.35 -12.78
N PRO A 193 -6.08 17.82 -11.71
CA PRO A 193 -5.45 18.54 -10.61
C PRO A 193 -4.67 17.56 -9.73
N LEU A 194 -3.36 17.49 -9.91
CA LEU A 194 -2.49 16.65 -9.09
C LEU A 194 -1.97 17.41 -7.86
N ARG A 195 -1.75 16.66 -6.78
CA ARG A 195 -1.16 17.10 -5.52
C ARG A 195 -0.01 16.18 -5.13
N ARG A 196 0.91 16.70 -4.32
CA ARG A 196 1.98 15.90 -3.72
C ARG A 196 1.56 15.37 -2.35
N PHE A 197 1.65 14.05 -2.15
CA PHE A 197 1.51 13.41 -0.85
C PHE A 197 2.81 12.73 -0.46
N LYS A 198 3.00 12.54 0.86
CA LYS A 198 4.15 11.80 1.40
C LYS A 198 3.67 10.69 2.32
N THR A 199 4.31 9.55 2.24
CA THR A 199 4.23 8.49 3.24
C THR A 199 5.63 8.04 3.62
N GLY A 200 5.77 7.02 4.46
CA GLY A 200 7.07 6.49 4.87
C GLY A 200 6.98 5.05 5.29
N THR A 201 8.12 4.40 5.35
CA THR A 201 8.27 3.06 5.86
C THR A 201 9.39 3.00 6.89
N PRO A 202 9.29 2.17 7.94
CA PRO A 202 10.39 1.94 8.89
C PRO A 202 11.49 1.06 8.30
N ALA A 203 12.60 0.98 9.02
CA ALA A 203 13.68 0.07 8.66
C ALA A 203 13.23 -1.40 8.63
N ARG A 204 13.92 -2.17 7.79
CA ARG A 204 13.95 -3.64 7.84
C ARG A 204 15.24 -4.05 8.53
N VAL A 205 15.12 -4.97 9.48
CA VAL A 205 16.26 -5.40 10.31
C VAL A 205 16.37 -6.91 10.31
N HIS A 206 17.57 -7.42 10.57
CA HIS A 206 17.81 -8.85 10.64
C HIS A 206 17.38 -9.41 12.00
N ARG A 207 16.59 -10.48 12.01
CA ARG A 207 16.03 -11.13 13.21
C ARG A 207 17.08 -11.45 14.27
N ARG A 208 18.27 -11.98 13.89
CA ARG A 208 19.36 -12.34 14.79
C ARG A 208 19.91 -11.17 15.60
N SER A 209 19.72 -9.95 15.14
CA SER A 209 20.22 -8.73 15.79
C SER A 209 19.30 -8.16 16.87
N ILE A 210 18.16 -8.82 17.11
CA ILE A 210 17.15 -8.43 18.10
C ILE A 210 17.25 -9.33 19.32
N ASP A 211 17.34 -8.74 20.49
CA ASP A 211 17.25 -9.47 21.76
C ASP A 211 15.79 -9.57 22.23
N PHE A 212 15.10 -10.60 21.74
CA PHE A 212 13.68 -10.82 22.01
C PHE A 212 13.37 -11.04 23.50
N ALA A 213 14.34 -11.50 24.31
CA ALA A 213 14.14 -11.66 25.74
C ALA A 213 13.90 -10.34 26.48
N LYS A 214 14.27 -9.22 25.86
CA LYS A 214 14.04 -7.86 26.39
C LYS A 214 12.73 -7.22 25.89
N LEU A 215 12.02 -7.86 24.97
CA LEU A 215 10.82 -7.33 24.34
C LEU A 215 9.54 -7.95 24.93
N GLU A 216 8.43 -7.27 24.75
CA GLU A 216 7.12 -7.76 25.13
C GLU A 216 6.55 -8.64 24.00
N CYS A 217 6.39 -9.95 24.26
CA CYS A 217 5.78 -10.86 23.29
C CYS A 217 4.31 -10.51 23.06
N GLN A 218 3.90 -10.53 21.81
CA GLN A 218 2.51 -10.34 21.37
C GLN A 218 2.07 -11.59 20.62
N PRO A 219 1.56 -12.62 21.33
CA PRO A 219 1.01 -13.79 20.70
C PRO A 219 -0.25 -13.42 19.93
N GLY A 220 -0.57 -14.20 18.90
CA GLY A 220 -1.87 -14.15 18.25
C GLY A 220 -2.99 -14.60 19.18
N ASP A 221 -4.20 -14.63 18.67
CA ASP A 221 -5.33 -15.22 19.40
C ASP A 221 -5.16 -16.76 19.50
N PRO A 222 -5.70 -17.41 20.54
CA PRO A 222 -5.72 -18.86 20.64
C PRO A 222 -6.45 -19.51 19.45
N ASP A 223 -6.05 -20.70 19.05
CA ASP A 223 -6.59 -21.39 17.86
C ASP A 223 -8.12 -21.51 17.85
N ASN A 224 -8.74 -21.72 18.99
CA ASN A 224 -10.18 -21.80 19.14
C ASN A 224 -10.92 -20.45 19.04
N GLU A 225 -10.21 -19.35 18.98
CA GLU A 225 -10.74 -17.99 18.81
C GLU A 225 -10.37 -17.39 17.44
N LEU A 226 -9.52 -18.06 16.67
CA LEU A 226 -9.12 -17.56 15.36
C LEU A 226 -10.31 -17.50 14.41
N GLN A 227 -10.37 -16.40 13.66
CA GLN A 227 -11.39 -16.16 12.65
C GLN A 227 -10.72 -15.77 11.34
N PRO A 228 -11.16 -16.33 10.20
CA PRO A 228 -10.71 -15.87 8.90
C PRO A 228 -11.32 -14.52 8.55
N PHE A 229 -10.74 -13.81 7.58
CA PHE A 229 -11.36 -12.64 6.96
C PHE A 229 -12.50 -13.04 6.06
N SER A 230 -12.23 -14.00 5.16
CA SER A 230 -13.21 -14.43 4.18
C SER A 230 -14.24 -15.38 4.75
N PHE A 231 -15.50 -15.16 4.38
CA PHE A 231 -16.60 -16.08 4.67
C PHE A 231 -16.51 -17.38 3.86
N MET A 232 -15.59 -17.44 2.87
CA MET A 232 -15.33 -18.62 2.05
C MET A 232 -14.18 -19.49 2.57
N THR A 233 -13.53 -19.09 3.67
CA THR A 233 -12.41 -19.82 4.25
C THR A 233 -12.90 -20.78 5.33
N ASP A 234 -12.87 -22.09 5.05
CA ASP A 234 -13.28 -23.17 5.98
C ASP A 234 -12.09 -23.90 6.62
N ALA A 235 -10.85 -23.55 6.22
CA ALA A 235 -9.66 -24.23 6.72
C ALA A 235 -9.37 -23.87 8.20
N PRO A 236 -8.98 -24.86 9.05
CA PRO A 236 -8.55 -24.57 10.41
C PRO A 236 -7.32 -23.67 10.42
N MET A 237 -7.30 -22.71 11.34
CA MET A 237 -6.24 -21.74 11.47
C MET A 237 -5.35 -22.03 12.69
N HIS A 238 -4.03 -21.85 12.52
CA HIS A 238 -3.04 -21.95 13.60
C HIS A 238 -2.00 -20.85 13.43
N ASN A 239 -1.76 -20.04 14.46
CA ASN A 239 -0.69 -19.05 14.43
C ASN A 239 0.68 -19.71 14.30
N LYS A 240 1.50 -19.21 13.39
CA LYS A 240 2.82 -19.76 13.04
C LYS A 240 3.97 -19.00 13.66
N VAL A 241 3.75 -17.72 13.97
CA VAL A 241 4.76 -16.81 14.46
C VAL A 241 4.23 -15.94 15.58
N GLU A 242 5.14 -15.36 16.34
CA GLU A 242 4.86 -14.31 17.31
C GLU A 242 5.32 -12.96 16.76
N CYS A 243 4.71 -11.89 17.25
CA CYS A 243 5.16 -10.52 17.11
C CYS A 243 5.61 -10.01 18.48
N TRP A 244 6.35 -8.89 18.51
CA TRP A 244 6.84 -8.31 19.75
C TRP A 244 6.61 -6.80 19.77
N ILE A 245 6.68 -6.21 20.95
CA ILE A 245 6.68 -4.76 21.14
C ILE A 245 7.99 -4.34 21.80
N ALA A 246 8.66 -3.39 21.17
CA ALA A 246 9.69 -2.56 21.74
C ALA A 246 9.14 -1.16 22.02
N TYR A 247 9.86 -0.38 22.79
CA TYR A 247 9.46 1.00 23.11
C TYR A 247 10.64 1.95 22.93
N THR A 248 10.39 3.10 22.35
CA THR A 248 11.32 4.23 22.42
C THR A 248 11.50 4.66 23.88
N ASN A 249 12.50 5.44 24.16
CA ASN A 249 12.81 5.96 25.50
C ASN A 249 13.33 7.42 25.40
N PRO A 250 13.57 8.13 26.50
CA PRO A 250 14.04 9.50 26.48
C PRO A 250 15.33 9.72 25.69
N GLU A 251 16.27 8.76 25.70
CA GLU A 251 17.50 8.85 24.90
C GLU A 251 17.20 8.73 23.41
N THR A 252 16.29 7.82 23.02
CA THR A 252 15.80 7.73 21.63
C THR A 252 15.22 9.06 21.17
N HIS A 253 14.36 9.67 22.00
CA HIS A 253 13.74 10.96 21.70
C HIS A 253 14.77 12.08 21.59
N ARG A 254 15.76 12.13 22.48
CA ARG A 254 16.84 13.10 22.45
C ARG A 254 17.63 13.00 21.13
N ILE A 255 18.04 11.80 20.73
CA ILE A 255 18.77 11.59 19.47
C ILE A 255 17.97 12.10 18.27
N ILE A 256 16.66 11.82 18.23
CA ILE A 256 15.77 12.27 17.16
C ILE A 256 15.67 13.81 17.16
N LEU A 257 15.42 14.43 18.32
CA LEU A 257 15.26 15.88 18.44
C LEU A 257 16.53 16.66 18.12
N ASP A 258 17.70 16.17 18.56
CA ASP A 258 18.99 16.77 18.25
C ASP A 258 19.32 16.78 16.75
N ASN A 259 18.68 15.89 15.98
CA ASN A 259 18.89 15.73 14.55
C ASN A 259 17.63 16.10 13.72
N ILE A 260 16.64 16.72 14.31
CA ILE A 260 15.33 16.95 13.65
C ILE A 260 15.46 17.77 12.36
N GLN A 261 16.37 18.71 12.29
CA GLN A 261 16.62 19.54 11.10
C GLN A 261 17.28 18.77 9.95
N ARG A 262 17.81 17.58 10.21
CA ARG A 262 18.35 16.67 9.19
C ARG A 262 17.27 15.78 8.57
N SER A 263 16.03 15.82 9.09
CA SER A 263 14.89 15.16 8.48
C SER A 263 14.42 15.97 7.26
N PRO A 264 14.25 15.36 6.08
CA PRO A 264 13.71 16.02 4.88
C PRO A 264 12.37 16.69 5.12
N LEU A 265 11.56 16.16 6.03
CA LEU A 265 10.27 16.73 6.40
C LEU A 265 10.41 18.05 7.16
N TYR A 266 11.30 18.11 8.14
CA TYR A 266 11.53 19.29 8.98
C TYR A 266 12.54 20.26 8.36
N GLY A 267 13.42 19.75 7.49
CA GLY A 267 14.36 20.54 6.70
C GLY A 267 13.75 21.19 5.45
N GLY A 268 12.47 20.97 5.16
CA GLY A 268 11.74 21.61 4.06
C GLY A 268 12.03 21.04 2.66
N MET A 269 12.62 19.83 2.56
CA MET A 269 12.85 19.17 1.26
C MET A 269 11.61 18.44 0.73
N ILE A 270 10.72 18.01 1.63
CA ILE A 270 9.46 17.34 1.31
C ILE A 270 8.37 18.42 1.23
N GLU A 271 7.70 18.53 0.08
CA GLU A 271 6.58 19.44 -0.16
C GLU A 271 5.23 18.77 0.15
N GLY A 272 5.18 17.43 0.02
CA GLY A 272 3.97 16.63 0.17
C GLY A 272 3.42 16.61 1.60
N VAL A 273 2.10 16.65 1.70
CA VAL A 273 1.41 16.50 2.99
C VAL A 273 1.36 15.02 3.38
N GLY A 274 1.72 14.71 4.62
CA GLY A 274 1.58 13.35 5.15
C GLY A 274 0.12 12.99 5.43
N PRO A 275 -0.34 11.79 5.05
CA PRO A 275 -1.67 11.32 5.44
C PRO A 275 -1.76 11.16 6.97
N ARG A 276 -2.95 11.38 7.52
CA ARG A 276 -3.20 11.41 8.97
C ARG A 276 -2.75 10.13 9.70
N TYR A 277 -2.75 9.00 9.02
CA TYR A 277 -2.55 7.68 9.64
C TYR A 277 -1.11 7.15 9.58
N CYS A 278 -0.16 7.88 9.00
CA CYS A 278 1.23 7.45 8.89
C CYS A 278 2.21 8.52 9.42
N PRO A 279 2.14 8.88 10.72
CA PRO A 279 3.14 9.78 11.31
C PRO A 279 4.48 9.06 11.39
N SER A 280 5.56 9.74 11.01
CA SER A 280 6.91 9.26 11.25
C SER A 280 7.24 9.23 12.76
N ILE A 281 8.33 8.58 13.15
CA ILE A 281 8.73 8.60 14.55
C ILE A 281 9.11 10.02 14.99
N GLU A 282 9.69 10.84 14.10
CA GLU A 282 9.96 12.25 14.34
C GLU A 282 8.67 13.03 14.64
N ASP A 283 7.62 12.81 13.85
CA ASP A 283 6.30 13.42 14.08
C ASP A 283 5.74 13.06 15.45
N LYS A 284 5.89 11.79 15.86
CA LYS A 284 5.40 11.32 17.16
C LYS A 284 6.14 11.98 18.31
N VAL A 285 7.47 12.05 18.21
CA VAL A 285 8.32 12.65 19.26
C VAL A 285 8.03 14.14 19.40
N VAL A 286 7.86 14.87 18.28
CA VAL A 286 7.56 16.30 18.30
C VAL A 286 6.13 16.57 18.78
N ARG A 287 5.13 15.91 18.19
CA ARG A 287 3.71 16.19 18.49
C ARG A 287 3.27 15.68 19.85
N PHE A 288 3.90 14.65 20.36
CA PHE A 288 3.57 14.03 21.65
C PHE A 288 4.72 14.11 22.64
N ALA A 289 5.37 15.27 22.73
CA ALA A 289 6.55 15.50 23.56
C ALA A 289 6.35 15.17 25.07
N GLY A 290 5.10 15.14 25.56
CA GLY A 290 4.79 14.72 26.92
C GLY A 290 4.72 13.20 27.15
N LYS A 291 5.00 12.38 26.10
CA LYS A 291 5.07 10.92 26.24
C LYS A 291 6.50 10.45 26.32
N ASP A 292 6.82 9.68 27.36
CA ASP A 292 8.18 9.15 27.60
C ASP A 292 8.55 8.02 26.65
N ARG A 293 7.55 7.40 25.96
CA ARG A 293 7.79 6.27 25.06
C ARG A 293 6.70 6.13 23.99
N HIS A 294 7.07 5.60 22.85
CA HIS A 294 6.18 5.18 21.76
C HIS A 294 6.38 3.69 21.46
N PRO A 295 5.30 2.93 21.23
CA PRO A 295 5.43 1.51 20.87
C PRO A 295 5.93 1.34 19.44
N ILE A 296 6.76 0.32 19.26
CA ILE A 296 7.27 -0.17 17.98
C ILE A 296 6.92 -1.66 17.91
N PHE A 297 6.10 -2.04 16.95
CA PHE A 297 5.78 -3.45 16.72
C PHE A 297 6.86 -4.09 15.86
N VAL A 298 7.38 -5.22 16.32
CA VAL A 298 8.41 -6.01 15.65
C VAL A 298 7.73 -7.19 15.00
N GLU A 299 7.66 -7.18 13.69
CA GLU A 299 6.81 -8.06 12.89
C GLU A 299 7.62 -8.84 11.84
N PRO A 300 7.51 -10.18 11.76
CA PRO A 300 8.18 -10.95 10.71
C PRO A 300 7.57 -10.64 9.33
N CYS A 301 8.42 -10.51 8.33
CA CYS A 301 8.01 -10.24 6.93
C CYS A 301 7.61 -11.50 6.17
N GLY A 302 7.86 -12.69 6.71
CA GLY A 302 7.54 -13.97 6.11
C GLY A 302 8.01 -15.13 6.97
N GLU A 303 7.60 -16.35 6.58
CA GLU A 303 7.96 -17.59 7.27
C GLU A 303 9.41 -17.99 6.98
N ASN A 304 9.87 -17.77 5.73
CA ASN A 304 11.17 -18.18 5.24
C ASN A 304 12.11 -16.98 5.01
N THR A 305 12.07 -15.99 5.90
CA THR A 305 12.97 -14.84 5.87
C THR A 305 13.32 -14.40 7.29
N GLU A 306 14.53 -13.86 7.43
CA GLU A 306 15.00 -13.26 8.68
C GLU A 306 14.69 -11.74 8.74
N GLU A 307 13.98 -11.22 7.75
CA GLU A 307 13.60 -9.80 7.67
C GLU A 307 12.49 -9.49 8.68
N MET A 308 12.74 -8.51 9.57
CA MET A 308 11.76 -8.02 10.54
C MET A 308 11.39 -6.57 10.23
N TYR A 309 10.10 -6.26 10.33
CA TYR A 309 9.52 -4.93 10.14
C TYR A 309 9.31 -4.23 11.47
N LEU A 310 9.66 -2.94 11.57
CA LEU A 310 9.57 -2.15 12.80
C LEU A 310 8.40 -1.16 12.73
N GLN A 311 7.17 -1.65 12.78
CA GLN A 311 5.98 -0.81 12.61
C GLN A 311 5.91 0.27 13.71
N GLY A 312 5.67 1.49 13.27
CA GLY A 312 5.56 2.65 14.16
C GLY A 312 6.84 3.46 14.28
N ALA A 313 7.93 3.02 13.66
CA ALA A 313 9.22 3.70 13.63
C ALA A 313 9.65 4.14 12.22
N SER A 314 8.67 4.46 11.34
CA SER A 314 9.02 5.05 10.05
C SER A 314 9.75 6.38 10.25
N SER A 315 10.78 6.61 9.44
CA SER A 315 11.66 7.78 9.57
C SER A 315 12.19 8.19 8.21
N SER A 316 12.52 9.45 8.07
CA SER A 316 13.30 9.97 6.95
C SER A 316 14.66 10.52 7.37
N LEU A 317 15.05 10.37 8.64
CA LEU A 317 16.35 10.77 9.15
C LEU A 317 17.49 10.04 8.42
N PRO A 318 18.69 10.62 8.33
CA PRO A 318 19.84 9.97 7.70
C PRO A 318 20.23 8.66 8.41
N GLU A 319 20.91 7.77 7.69
CA GLU A 319 21.24 6.42 8.17
C GLU A 319 22.05 6.40 9.49
N ASP A 320 22.98 7.34 9.69
CA ASP A 320 23.73 7.47 10.92
C ASP A 320 22.83 7.74 12.13
N VAL A 321 21.83 8.60 11.95
CA VAL A 321 20.84 8.92 12.99
C VAL A 321 19.88 7.74 13.20
N GLN A 322 19.46 7.05 12.13
CA GLN A 322 18.64 5.84 12.23
C GLN A 322 19.36 4.77 13.05
N ASN A 323 20.65 4.50 12.75
CA ASN A 323 21.46 3.57 13.52
C ASN A 323 21.55 3.97 15.00
N ALA A 324 21.75 5.26 15.28
CA ALA A 324 21.87 5.75 16.64
C ALA A 324 20.56 5.60 17.43
N PHE A 325 19.44 6.05 16.89
CA PHE A 325 18.17 6.00 17.63
C PHE A 325 17.63 4.57 17.76
N TYR A 326 17.76 3.69 16.75
CA TYR A 326 17.36 2.30 16.89
C TYR A 326 18.18 1.60 17.98
N ARG A 327 19.50 1.78 18.02
CA ARG A 327 20.38 1.16 19.03
C ARG A 327 20.16 1.66 20.45
N SER A 328 19.54 2.81 20.64
CA SER A 328 19.14 3.32 21.96
C SER A 328 17.93 2.58 22.56
N ILE A 329 17.21 1.78 21.75
CA ILE A 329 16.02 1.06 22.16
C ILE A 329 16.41 -0.27 22.81
N LYS A 330 15.80 -0.57 23.95
CA LYS A 330 16.05 -1.82 24.68
C LYS A 330 15.69 -3.03 23.79
N GLY A 331 16.64 -3.94 23.64
CA GLY A 331 16.55 -5.11 22.77
C GLY A 331 17.06 -4.89 21.34
N PHE A 332 17.43 -3.65 20.98
CA PHE A 332 17.96 -3.28 19.67
C PHE A 332 19.42 -2.80 19.72
N GLU A 333 20.13 -3.02 20.83
CA GLU A 333 21.48 -2.51 21.04
C GLU A 333 22.47 -2.94 19.94
N ASN A 334 22.25 -4.12 19.36
CA ASN A 334 23.07 -4.70 18.29
C ASN A 334 22.35 -4.76 16.94
N ILE A 335 21.34 -3.91 16.73
CA ILE A 335 20.47 -4.02 15.56
C ILE A 335 21.26 -3.91 14.25
N GLU A 336 20.93 -4.78 13.32
CA GLU A 336 21.46 -4.85 11.96
C GLU A 336 20.40 -4.35 10.98
N ILE A 337 20.55 -3.17 10.43
CA ILE A 337 19.61 -2.60 9.44
C ILE A 337 19.91 -3.23 8.07
N MET A 338 18.96 -3.97 7.54
CA MET A 338 19.01 -4.55 6.18
C MET A 338 18.56 -3.54 5.12
N ARG A 339 17.61 -2.67 5.49
CA ARG A 339 17.09 -1.59 4.65
C ARG A 339 16.78 -0.40 5.54
N PRO A 340 17.30 0.78 5.27
CA PRO A 340 16.97 1.97 6.06
C PRO A 340 15.48 2.33 5.93
N ALA A 341 14.95 3.03 6.92
CA ALA A 341 13.69 3.72 6.83
C ALA A 341 13.79 4.85 5.80
N TYR A 342 12.69 5.16 5.13
CA TYR A 342 12.64 6.26 4.18
C TYR A 342 11.26 6.93 4.13
N ALA A 343 11.23 8.17 3.69
CA ALA A 343 9.99 8.79 3.21
C ALA A 343 9.90 8.66 1.69
N ILE A 344 8.67 8.52 1.19
CA ILE A 344 8.38 8.57 -0.24
C ILE A 344 7.32 9.63 -0.49
N GLU A 345 7.60 10.51 -1.43
CA GLU A 345 6.69 11.52 -1.94
C GLU A 345 6.19 11.08 -3.32
N TYR A 346 4.92 11.29 -3.61
CA TYR A 346 4.28 10.82 -4.83
C TYR A 346 3.12 11.72 -5.25
N ASP A 347 2.68 11.62 -6.49
CA ASP A 347 1.54 12.36 -7.00
C ASP A 347 0.23 11.62 -6.73
N CYS A 348 -0.78 12.38 -6.35
CA CYS A 348 -2.17 11.93 -6.24
C CYS A 348 -3.10 12.98 -6.87
N VAL A 349 -4.29 12.55 -7.27
CA VAL A 349 -5.31 13.47 -7.76
C VAL A 349 -5.94 14.21 -6.58
N ASP A 350 -6.40 15.44 -6.81
CA ASP A 350 -7.29 16.10 -5.85
C ASP A 350 -8.61 15.31 -5.77
N PRO A 351 -8.94 14.68 -4.62
CA PRO A 351 -10.13 13.83 -4.52
C PRO A 351 -11.44 14.59 -4.74
N THR A 352 -11.44 15.91 -4.60
CA THR A 352 -12.61 16.74 -4.90
C THR A 352 -12.93 16.82 -6.39
N SER A 353 -11.99 16.42 -7.25
CA SER A 353 -12.17 16.30 -8.70
C SER A 353 -12.71 14.94 -9.15
N LEU A 354 -13.05 14.07 -8.20
CA LEU A 354 -13.70 12.78 -8.46
C LEU A 354 -15.20 12.84 -8.10
N GLU A 355 -16.00 12.08 -8.82
CA GLU A 355 -17.38 11.78 -8.46
C GLU A 355 -17.43 10.72 -7.34
N ALA A 356 -18.60 10.49 -6.76
CA ALA A 356 -18.81 9.43 -5.77
C ALA A 356 -18.51 8.02 -6.34
N THR A 357 -18.69 7.86 -7.65
CA THR A 357 -18.34 6.65 -8.41
C THR A 357 -16.84 6.44 -8.60
N LEU A 358 -16.00 7.37 -8.13
CA LEU A 358 -14.54 7.48 -8.35
C LEU A 358 -14.17 7.84 -9.80
N GLU A 359 -15.12 8.20 -10.66
CA GLU A 359 -14.87 8.74 -12.00
C GLU A 359 -14.35 10.19 -11.90
N SER A 360 -13.42 10.56 -12.76
CA SER A 360 -12.93 11.93 -12.88
C SER A 360 -14.01 12.87 -13.41
N LYS A 361 -14.19 14.03 -12.79
CA LYS A 361 -15.02 15.14 -13.29
C LYS A 361 -14.41 15.83 -14.51
N VAL A 362 -13.12 15.62 -14.77
CA VAL A 362 -12.35 16.30 -15.84
C VAL A 362 -12.31 15.42 -17.10
N VAL A 363 -12.04 14.12 -16.95
CA VAL A 363 -11.95 13.18 -18.06
C VAL A 363 -12.92 12.04 -17.83
N ARG A 364 -13.91 11.89 -18.71
CA ARG A 364 -14.91 10.83 -18.62
C ARG A 364 -14.30 9.47 -18.95
N GLY A 365 -14.78 8.43 -18.28
CA GLY A 365 -14.27 7.07 -18.39
C GLY A 365 -12.93 6.87 -17.67
N LEU A 366 -12.39 7.90 -17.00
CA LEU A 366 -11.17 7.81 -16.20
C LEU A 366 -11.52 7.74 -14.73
N TYR A 367 -11.06 6.70 -14.05
CA TYR A 367 -11.30 6.42 -12.63
C TYR A 367 -10.00 6.47 -11.85
N GLY A 368 -10.07 6.83 -10.58
CA GLY A 368 -8.94 6.75 -9.66
C GLY A 368 -9.22 5.77 -8.53
N ALA A 369 -8.16 5.11 -8.00
CA ALA A 369 -8.28 4.23 -6.85
C ALA A 369 -7.03 4.22 -5.96
N GLY A 370 -7.26 4.05 -4.65
CA GLY A 370 -6.21 3.90 -3.65
C GLY A 370 -5.43 5.17 -3.39
N GLN A 371 -4.11 5.07 -3.30
CA GLN A 371 -3.25 6.21 -2.97
C GLN A 371 -3.28 7.30 -4.05
N PHE A 372 -3.60 6.97 -5.29
CA PHE A 372 -3.85 7.98 -6.32
C PHE A 372 -4.99 8.94 -5.94
N ASN A 373 -5.99 8.48 -5.20
CA ASN A 373 -7.08 9.31 -4.67
C ASN A 373 -6.76 9.99 -3.32
N GLY A 374 -5.51 9.91 -2.86
CA GLY A 374 -5.09 10.50 -1.60
C GLY A 374 -5.43 9.69 -0.34
N THR A 375 -5.85 8.42 -0.47
CA THR A 375 -6.00 7.51 0.68
C THR A 375 -4.66 6.88 1.08
N SER A 376 -4.61 6.28 2.26
CA SER A 376 -3.43 5.60 2.77
C SER A 376 -3.83 4.32 3.48
N GLY A 377 -3.41 3.18 2.93
CA GLY A 377 -3.64 1.84 3.44
C GLY A 377 -4.03 0.87 2.34
N TYR A 378 -3.70 -0.41 2.55
CA TYR A 378 -3.97 -1.48 1.59
C TYR A 378 -5.46 -1.76 1.45
N GLU A 379 -6.18 -1.72 2.57
CA GLU A 379 -7.59 -2.03 2.68
C GLU A 379 -8.45 -0.96 2.00
N GLU A 380 -8.13 0.31 2.23
CA GLU A 380 -8.79 1.45 1.57
C GLU A 380 -8.50 1.44 0.07
N ALA A 381 -7.27 1.07 -0.31
CA ALA A 381 -6.91 0.97 -1.72
C ALA A 381 -7.69 -0.16 -2.42
N ALA A 382 -7.80 -1.32 -1.77
CA ALA A 382 -8.57 -2.45 -2.26
C ALA A 382 -10.06 -2.11 -2.42
N ALA A 383 -10.67 -1.49 -1.40
CA ALA A 383 -12.08 -1.11 -1.44
C ALA A 383 -12.37 -0.10 -2.55
N GLN A 384 -11.52 0.93 -2.71
CA GLN A 384 -11.66 1.88 -3.82
C GLN A 384 -11.40 1.21 -5.17
N GLY A 385 -10.44 0.28 -5.24
CA GLY A 385 -10.18 -0.50 -6.44
C GLY A 385 -11.40 -1.29 -6.89
N LEU A 386 -12.02 -2.03 -5.98
CA LEU A 386 -13.24 -2.78 -6.27
C LEU A 386 -14.34 -1.85 -6.79
N LEU A 387 -14.62 -0.74 -6.10
CA LEU A 387 -15.66 0.21 -6.52
C LEU A 387 -15.35 0.84 -7.89
N ALA A 388 -14.11 1.28 -8.11
CA ALA A 388 -13.70 1.85 -9.40
C ALA A 388 -13.80 0.82 -10.53
N GLY A 389 -13.37 -0.43 -10.29
CA GLY A 389 -13.47 -1.52 -11.26
C GLY A 389 -14.90 -1.88 -11.62
N LEU A 390 -15.78 -1.98 -10.60
CA LEU A 390 -17.22 -2.19 -10.82
C LEU A 390 -17.83 -1.08 -11.68
N ASN A 391 -17.56 0.19 -11.33
CA ASN A 391 -18.12 1.34 -12.03
C ASN A 391 -17.55 1.49 -13.45
N ALA A 392 -16.24 1.29 -13.63
CA ALA A 392 -15.62 1.30 -14.95
C ALA A 392 -16.20 0.22 -15.87
N ALA A 393 -16.39 -1.01 -15.35
CA ALA A 393 -16.99 -2.09 -16.12
C ALA A 393 -18.46 -1.81 -16.46
N ARG A 394 -19.24 -1.33 -15.49
CA ARG A 394 -20.66 -0.97 -15.74
C ARG A 394 -20.78 0.11 -16.80
N ASN A 395 -19.98 1.17 -16.71
CA ASN A 395 -19.90 2.24 -17.69
C ASN A 395 -19.51 1.70 -19.07
N ALA A 396 -18.43 0.93 -19.17
CA ALA A 396 -17.96 0.36 -20.44
C ALA A 396 -18.98 -0.58 -21.10
N LEU A 397 -19.83 -1.25 -20.30
CA LEU A 397 -20.91 -2.13 -20.74
C LEU A 397 -22.27 -1.41 -20.93
N GLY A 398 -22.31 -0.10 -20.81
CA GLY A 398 -23.53 0.71 -20.96
C GLY A 398 -24.55 0.53 -19.83
N LYS A 399 -24.10 0.17 -18.63
CA LYS A 399 -24.95 0.01 -17.44
C LYS A 399 -24.80 1.22 -16.51
N GLU A 400 -25.82 1.47 -15.69
CA GLU A 400 -25.77 2.51 -14.66
C GLU A 400 -24.65 2.23 -13.63
N GLN A 401 -23.89 3.24 -13.23
CA GLN A 401 -22.86 3.15 -12.18
C GLN A 401 -23.50 3.03 -10.80
N LEU A 402 -22.75 2.51 -9.83
CA LEU A 402 -23.17 2.31 -8.44
C LEU A 402 -23.01 3.60 -7.61
#